data_13c20deb682c489b080a4e433165e895
#
_entry.id   13c20deb682c489b080a4e433165e895
#
_cell.length_a   1.000
_cell.length_b   1.000
_cell.length_c   1.000
_cell.angle_alpha   90.00
_cell.angle_beta   90.00
_cell.angle_gamma   90.00
#
_symmetry.space_group_name_H-M   'P 1'
#
loop_
_entity.id
_entity.type
_entity.pdbx_description
1 polymer ?
#
loop_
_entity_poly.entity_id
_entity_poly.type
_entity_poly.pdbx_seq_one_letter_code
_entity_poly.pdbx_strand_id
1 'polypeptide(L)'
;MGEICKLYDGEKVSGPSLTYIDVKYLRGSKVGEFVTSGKYVSQGSTLILVDGENSGEVFTTPIDGYQGSTFKILGITEYFDKEYVLLLIKRSQKLLRENKVGSAIPHLNKKMFKELIVPVPPLAEQKRIVATVNMLFYQLDLITAEL
;
A
#
# COMPACT_ATOMS: atom_id res chain seq x y z
N MET A 1 1.48 4.56 14.19
CA MET A 1 1.84 3.85 12.92
C MET A 1 3.36 3.70 12.75
N GLY A 2 4.15 4.67 13.07
CA GLY A 2 5.61 4.65 12.88
C GLY A 2 6.39 3.56 13.61
N GLU A 3 5.86 2.99 14.67
CA GLU A 3 6.43 1.84 15.38
C GLU A 3 6.09 0.49 14.71
N ILE A 4 5.06 0.48 13.86
CA ILE A 4 4.54 -0.72 13.21
C ILE A 4 5.05 -0.83 11.78
N CYS A 5 5.20 0.31 11.09
CA CYS A 5 5.52 0.37 9.67
C CYS A 5 6.80 1.15 9.41
N LYS A 6 7.56 0.67 8.42
CA LYS A 6 8.71 1.37 7.86
C LYS A 6 8.48 1.60 6.36
N LEU A 7 8.87 2.78 5.87
CA LEU A 7 8.85 3.11 4.44
C LEU A 7 10.28 3.08 3.92
N TYR A 8 10.53 2.26 2.91
CA TYR A 8 11.87 2.11 2.32
C TYR A 8 11.79 1.83 0.81
N ASP A 9 12.92 1.86 0.16
CA ASP A 9 13.06 1.50 -1.26
C ASP A 9 13.57 0.07 -1.42
N GLY A 10 13.22 -0.55 -2.52
CA GLY A 10 13.83 -1.79 -2.94
C GLY A 10 15.32 -1.63 -3.24
N GLU A 11 16.06 -2.73 -3.17
CA GLU A 11 17.46 -2.77 -3.54
C GLU A 11 17.62 -2.49 -5.05
N LYS A 12 18.63 -1.70 -5.40
CA LYS A 12 18.94 -1.44 -6.81
C LYS A 12 19.54 -2.68 -7.46
N VAL A 13 18.88 -3.16 -8.50
CA VAL A 13 19.29 -4.34 -9.27
C VAL A 13 19.34 -3.99 -10.75
N SER A 14 20.29 -4.57 -11.48
CA SER A 14 20.45 -4.43 -12.93
C SER A 14 20.66 -5.80 -13.56
N GLY A 15 20.13 -6.00 -14.76
CA GLY A 15 20.29 -7.21 -15.56
C GLY A 15 18.97 -7.88 -15.93
N PRO A 16 18.17 -8.39 -14.98
CA PRO A 16 16.89 -9.02 -15.31
C PRO A 16 15.92 -8.05 -15.97
N SER A 17 15.23 -8.51 -17.02
CA SER A 17 14.12 -7.77 -17.64
C SER A 17 12.85 -8.05 -16.84
N LEU A 18 12.38 -7.07 -16.06
CA LEU A 18 11.21 -7.18 -15.21
C LEU A 18 10.23 -6.04 -15.45
N THR A 19 8.99 -6.24 -15.06
CA THR A 19 7.95 -5.23 -15.19
C THR A 19 8.22 -4.03 -14.27
N TYR A 20 8.12 -2.82 -14.85
CA TYR A 20 8.08 -1.58 -14.07
C TYR A 20 6.69 -1.42 -13.42
N ILE A 21 6.65 -1.50 -12.11
CA ILE A 21 5.40 -1.50 -11.32
C ILE A 21 5.06 -0.06 -10.93
N ASP A 22 4.34 0.63 -11.80
CA ASP A 22 3.77 1.95 -11.54
C ASP A 22 2.29 1.88 -11.13
N VAL A 23 1.72 3.01 -10.75
CA VAL A 23 0.33 3.11 -10.30
C VAL A 23 -0.67 2.76 -11.42
N LYS A 24 -0.35 3.06 -12.67
CA LYS A 24 -1.22 2.76 -13.82
C LYS A 24 -1.26 1.26 -14.10
N TYR A 25 -0.11 0.60 -13.98
CA TYR A 25 -0.02 -0.85 -14.08
C TYR A 25 -0.84 -1.54 -12.95
N LEU A 26 -0.64 -1.12 -11.70
CA LEU A 26 -1.35 -1.71 -10.56
C LEU A 26 -2.86 -1.49 -10.58
N ARG A 27 -3.33 -0.41 -11.21
CA ARG A 27 -4.76 -0.14 -11.45
C ARG A 27 -5.31 -0.81 -12.70
N GLY A 28 -4.49 -1.53 -13.46
CA GLY A 28 -4.90 -2.20 -14.69
C GLY A 28 -5.18 -1.25 -15.87
N SER A 29 -4.78 0.03 -15.78
CA SER A 29 -4.99 1.02 -16.84
C SER A 29 -3.86 1.09 -17.86
N LYS A 30 -2.77 0.35 -17.64
CA LYS A 30 -1.60 0.25 -18.53
C LYS A 30 -1.06 -1.17 -18.54
N VAL A 31 -0.65 -1.64 -19.72
CA VAL A 31 0.12 -2.89 -19.87
C VAL A 31 1.51 -2.69 -19.25
N GLY A 32 2.06 -3.73 -18.63
CA GLY A 32 3.38 -3.68 -18.02
C GLY A 32 4.48 -3.32 -19.01
N GLU A 33 5.32 -2.39 -18.63
CA GLU A 33 6.53 -2.00 -19.36
C GLU A 33 7.72 -2.75 -18.76
N PHE A 34 8.53 -3.38 -19.60
CA PHE A 34 9.72 -4.10 -19.17
C PHE A 34 10.93 -3.17 -19.14
N VAL A 35 11.65 -3.21 -18.03
CA VAL A 35 12.93 -2.49 -17.86
C VAL A 35 13.99 -3.43 -17.30
N THR A 36 15.26 -3.10 -17.50
CA THR A 36 16.40 -3.98 -17.14
C THR A 36 17.14 -3.52 -15.89
N SER A 37 16.65 -2.49 -15.23
CA SER A 37 17.23 -1.99 -13.97
C SER A 37 16.22 -1.20 -13.16
N GLY A 38 16.39 -1.19 -11.85
CA GLY A 38 15.53 -0.43 -10.95
C GLY A 38 15.64 -0.90 -9.49
N LYS A 39 14.71 -0.44 -8.67
CA LYS A 39 14.57 -0.88 -7.29
C LYS A 39 13.71 -2.15 -7.27
N TYR A 40 14.33 -3.30 -7.01
CA TYR A 40 13.63 -4.58 -7.01
C TYR A 40 12.55 -4.66 -5.93
N VAL A 41 11.44 -5.25 -6.28
CA VAL A 41 10.34 -5.57 -5.38
C VAL A 41 9.78 -6.95 -5.72
N SER A 42 9.65 -7.81 -4.71
CA SER A 42 9.11 -9.17 -4.88
C SER A 42 7.59 -9.18 -4.91
N GLN A 43 7.03 -10.20 -5.56
CA GLN A 43 5.61 -10.51 -5.50
C GLN A 43 5.12 -10.56 -4.04
N GLY A 44 3.92 -10.05 -3.79
CA GLY A 44 3.31 -10.02 -2.47
C GLY A 44 3.81 -8.88 -1.56
N SER A 45 4.77 -8.06 -2.02
CA SER A 45 5.19 -6.86 -1.30
C SER A 45 4.07 -5.83 -1.24
N THR A 46 4.04 -5.05 -0.17
CA THR A 46 3.12 -3.93 -0.04
C THR A 46 3.80 -2.64 -0.47
N LEU A 47 3.20 -1.95 -1.44
CA LEU A 47 3.61 -0.62 -1.88
C LEU A 47 2.63 0.42 -1.36
N ILE A 48 3.14 1.54 -0.90
CA ILE A 48 2.33 2.72 -0.55
C ILE A 48 2.68 3.87 -1.49
N LEU A 49 1.66 4.51 -2.03
CA LEU A 49 1.82 5.68 -2.88
C LEU A 49 2.23 6.88 -2.00
N VAL A 50 3.39 7.46 -2.28
CA VAL A 50 3.92 8.59 -1.51
C VAL A 50 3.86 9.90 -2.29
N ASP A 51 3.72 9.86 -3.60
CA ASP A 51 3.65 11.04 -4.46
C ASP A 51 2.37 11.01 -5.30
N GLY A 52 1.68 12.15 -5.40
CA GLY A 52 0.47 12.34 -6.18
C GLY A 52 -0.79 12.53 -5.33
N GLU A 53 -1.92 12.75 -6.02
CA GLU A 53 -3.21 13.09 -5.39
C GLU A 53 -3.75 12.00 -4.45
N ASN A 54 -3.47 10.74 -4.74
CA ASN A 54 -3.93 9.61 -3.93
C ASN A 54 -2.85 9.06 -2.98
N SER A 55 -1.93 9.92 -2.53
CA SER A 55 -0.91 9.54 -1.56
C SER A 55 -1.54 8.87 -0.33
N GLY A 56 -0.94 7.77 0.10
CA GLY A 56 -1.46 6.90 1.16
C GLY A 56 -2.23 5.67 0.66
N GLU A 57 -2.52 5.58 -0.65
CA GLU A 57 -3.10 4.37 -1.24
C GLU A 57 -2.08 3.22 -1.21
N VAL A 58 -2.53 2.03 -0.87
CA VAL A 58 -1.70 0.84 -0.74
C VAL A 58 -2.06 -0.22 -1.77
N PHE A 59 -1.04 -0.93 -2.27
CA PHE A 59 -1.15 -1.99 -3.26
C PHE A 59 -0.32 -3.19 -2.85
N THR A 60 -0.73 -4.38 -3.27
CA THR A 60 0.10 -5.58 -3.19
C THR A 60 0.65 -5.88 -4.59
N THR A 61 1.94 -6.12 -4.70
CA THR A 61 2.57 -6.44 -5.99
C THR A 61 2.12 -7.80 -6.50
N PRO A 62 1.57 -7.89 -7.73
CA PRO A 62 1.09 -9.15 -8.29
C PRO A 62 2.22 -10.07 -8.78
N ILE A 63 3.38 -9.49 -9.06
CA ILE A 63 4.57 -10.16 -9.63
C ILE A 63 5.84 -9.53 -9.08
N ASP A 64 6.97 -10.18 -9.31
CA ASP A 64 8.29 -9.57 -9.15
C ASP A 64 8.49 -8.44 -10.18
N GLY A 65 9.13 -7.35 -9.78
CA GLY A 65 9.32 -6.23 -10.69
C GLY A 65 10.23 -5.14 -10.13
N TYR A 66 10.20 -3.99 -10.79
CA TYR A 66 10.89 -2.79 -10.34
C TYR A 66 9.90 -1.76 -9.84
N GLN A 67 10.13 -1.27 -8.64
CA GLN A 67 9.31 -0.30 -7.94
C GLN A 67 9.20 1.02 -8.72
N GLY A 68 7.97 1.47 -8.97
CA GLY A 68 7.71 2.79 -9.54
C GLY A 68 8.17 3.92 -8.61
N SER A 69 8.61 5.04 -9.20
CA SER A 69 9.22 6.15 -8.47
C SER A 69 8.31 6.81 -7.45
N THR A 70 7.00 6.72 -7.62
CA THR A 70 5.99 7.31 -6.72
C THR A 70 5.67 6.45 -5.50
N PHE A 71 6.26 5.26 -5.41
CA PHE A 71 6.02 4.31 -4.34
C PHE A 71 7.16 4.24 -3.31
N LYS A 72 6.81 3.80 -2.12
CA LYS A 72 7.72 3.17 -1.15
C LYS A 72 7.22 1.78 -0.81
N ILE A 73 8.12 0.88 -0.46
CA ILE A 73 7.76 -0.39 0.16
C ILE A 73 7.33 -0.11 1.59
N LEU A 74 6.19 -0.68 1.98
CA LEU A 74 5.67 -0.64 3.33
C LEU A 74 6.07 -1.94 4.05
N GLY A 75 7.10 -1.88 4.87
CA GLY A 75 7.45 -2.97 5.78
C GLY A 75 6.58 -2.91 7.02
N ILE A 76 5.97 -4.04 7.38
CA ILE A 76 5.12 -4.19 8.57
C ILE A 76 5.83 -5.16 9.52
N THR A 77 5.84 -4.83 10.81
CA THR A 77 6.47 -5.70 11.82
C THR A 77 5.69 -7.02 11.96
N GLU A 78 6.40 -8.10 12.28
CA GLU A 78 5.83 -9.45 12.40
C GLU A 78 4.77 -9.63 13.51
N TYR A 79 4.70 -8.69 14.46
CA TYR A 79 3.71 -8.70 15.55
C TYR A 79 2.31 -8.23 15.12
N PHE A 80 2.18 -7.79 13.87
CA PHE A 80 0.92 -7.31 13.30
C PHE A 80 0.50 -8.15 12.11
N ASP A 81 -0.80 -8.43 12.05
CA ASP A 81 -1.42 -8.96 10.84
C ASP A 81 -1.37 -7.91 9.72
N LYS A 82 -0.84 -8.30 8.57
CA LYS A 82 -0.66 -7.41 7.42
C LYS A 82 -1.99 -6.79 6.99
N GLU A 83 -3.02 -7.60 6.82
CA GLU A 83 -4.32 -7.14 6.33
C GLU A 83 -4.99 -6.20 7.34
N TYR A 84 -4.78 -6.44 8.64
CA TYR A 84 -5.24 -5.54 9.69
C TYR A 84 -4.61 -4.15 9.56
N VAL A 85 -3.30 -4.08 9.36
CA VAL A 85 -2.58 -2.81 9.16
C VAL A 85 -3.06 -2.11 7.88
N LEU A 86 -3.28 -2.84 6.78
CA LEU A 86 -3.80 -2.28 5.54
C LEU A 86 -5.21 -1.69 5.72
N LEU A 87 -6.08 -2.33 6.49
CA LEU A 87 -7.40 -1.78 6.85
C LEU A 87 -7.28 -0.46 7.61
N LEU A 88 -6.36 -0.35 8.55
CA LEU A 88 -6.13 0.88 9.31
C LEU A 88 -5.63 2.03 8.41
N ILE A 89 -4.72 1.73 7.49
CA ILE A 89 -4.24 2.71 6.51
C ILE A 89 -5.39 3.13 5.60
N LYS A 90 -6.19 2.19 5.09
CA LYS A 90 -7.36 2.47 4.25
C LYS A 90 -8.37 3.36 4.97
N ARG A 91 -8.65 3.09 6.23
CA ARG A 91 -9.51 3.94 7.09
C ARG A 91 -8.97 5.37 7.18
N SER A 92 -7.65 5.54 7.20
CA SER A 92 -6.98 6.84 7.35
C SER A 92 -6.74 7.55 6.02
N GLN A 93 -7.07 6.95 4.87
CA GLN A 93 -6.73 7.52 3.55
C GLN A 93 -7.31 8.90 3.30
N LYS A 94 -8.54 9.16 3.72
CA LYS A 94 -9.15 10.49 3.58
C LYS A 94 -8.33 11.53 4.34
N LEU A 95 -7.99 11.26 5.60
CA LEU A 95 -7.17 12.12 6.43
C LEU A 95 -5.79 12.38 5.81
N LEU A 96 -5.13 11.33 5.31
CA LEU A 96 -3.83 11.45 4.65
C LEU A 96 -3.89 12.27 3.37
N ARG A 97 -4.95 12.12 2.56
CA ARG A 97 -5.15 12.91 1.34
C ARG A 97 -5.42 14.39 1.60
N GLU A 98 -6.19 14.69 2.64
CA GLU A 98 -6.53 16.08 3.01
C GLU A 98 -5.34 16.82 3.62
N ASN A 99 -4.33 16.11 4.12
CA ASN A 99 -3.15 16.66 4.79
C ASN A 99 -1.83 16.41 4.04
N LYS A 100 -1.90 16.26 2.71
CA LYS A 100 -0.71 16.18 1.86
C LYS A 100 0.16 17.43 2.00
N VAL A 101 1.44 17.29 1.74
CA VAL A 101 2.43 18.36 1.73
C VAL A 101 2.95 18.59 0.31
N GLY A 102 3.44 19.79 0.03
CA GLY A 102 3.92 20.18 -1.30
C GLY A 102 2.84 20.88 -2.14
N SER A 103 3.25 21.88 -2.90
CA SER A 103 2.34 22.73 -3.69
C SER A 103 2.26 22.30 -5.17
N ALA A 104 3.36 21.86 -5.76
CA ALA A 104 3.40 21.50 -7.17
C ALA A 104 3.08 20.02 -7.39
N ILE A 105 3.71 19.13 -6.60
CA ILE A 105 3.42 17.69 -6.57
C ILE A 105 3.03 17.35 -5.14
N PRO A 106 1.79 16.91 -4.90
CA PRO A 106 1.37 16.50 -3.56
C PRO A 106 2.16 15.28 -3.09
N HIS A 107 2.60 15.30 -1.84
CA HIS A 107 3.32 14.20 -1.21
C HIS A 107 2.62 13.72 0.06
N LEU A 108 2.75 12.44 0.37
CA LEU A 108 2.32 11.88 1.65
C LEU A 108 3.01 12.64 2.81
N ASN A 109 2.22 13.16 3.73
CA ASN A 109 2.74 13.69 4.99
C ASN A 109 3.25 12.52 5.85
N LYS A 110 4.54 12.19 5.67
CA LYS A 110 5.18 11.04 6.36
C LYS A 110 5.21 11.21 7.87
N LYS A 111 5.29 12.45 8.38
CA LYS A 111 5.22 12.71 9.81
C LYS A 111 3.85 12.32 10.34
N MET A 112 2.80 12.84 9.73
CA MET A 112 1.44 12.52 10.11
C MET A 112 1.12 11.02 9.97
N PHE A 113 1.59 10.36 8.90
CA PHE A 113 1.47 8.92 8.74
C PHE A 113 2.08 8.15 9.92
N LYS A 114 3.28 8.53 10.36
CA LYS A 114 3.96 7.91 11.50
C LYS A 114 3.22 8.16 12.82
N GLU A 115 2.61 9.32 12.97
CA GLU A 115 1.88 9.73 14.17
C GLU A 115 0.44 9.18 14.24
N LEU A 116 -0.06 8.49 13.20
CA LEU A 116 -1.38 7.85 13.25
C LEU A 116 -1.47 6.91 14.46
N ILE A 117 -2.46 7.15 15.29
CA ILE A 117 -2.78 6.28 16.44
C ILE A 117 -3.41 5.00 15.94
N VAL A 118 -2.86 3.88 16.38
CA VAL A 118 -3.25 2.54 15.93
C VAL A 118 -3.68 1.72 17.12
N PRO A 119 -4.91 1.16 17.13
CA PRO A 119 -5.29 0.14 18.10
C PRO A 119 -4.39 -1.10 17.98
N VAL A 120 -4.00 -1.67 19.11
CA VAL A 120 -3.08 -2.83 19.16
C VAL A 120 -3.77 -4.00 19.90
N PRO A 121 -4.80 -4.62 19.32
CA PRO A 121 -5.38 -5.81 19.90
C PRO A 121 -4.44 -7.02 19.72
N PRO A 122 -4.63 -8.11 20.48
CA PRO A 122 -3.89 -9.34 20.26
C PRO A 122 -4.00 -9.83 18.81
N LEU A 123 -3.00 -10.54 18.30
CA LEU A 123 -2.92 -10.98 16.90
C LEU A 123 -4.16 -11.79 16.46
N ALA A 124 -4.69 -12.65 17.34
CA ALA A 124 -5.92 -13.40 17.06
C ALA A 124 -7.13 -12.48 16.83
N GLU A 125 -7.23 -11.39 17.57
CA GLU A 125 -8.29 -10.39 17.42
C GLU A 125 -8.10 -9.56 16.15
N GLN A 126 -6.87 -9.20 15.78
CA GLN A 126 -6.58 -8.55 14.48
C GLN A 126 -7.12 -9.39 13.34
N LYS A 127 -6.82 -10.69 13.30
CA LYS A 127 -7.30 -11.64 12.29
C LYS A 127 -8.83 -11.77 12.29
N ARG A 128 -9.45 -11.79 13.46
CA ARG A 128 -10.92 -11.83 13.60
C ARG A 128 -11.55 -10.57 13.00
N ILE A 129 -10.99 -9.41 13.27
CA ILE A 129 -11.46 -8.13 12.71
C ILE A 129 -11.37 -8.15 11.19
N VAL A 130 -10.23 -8.57 10.63
CA VAL A 130 -10.04 -8.69 9.17
C VAL A 130 -11.09 -9.61 8.55
N ALA A 131 -11.29 -10.80 9.11
CA ALA A 131 -12.27 -11.77 8.61
C ALA A 131 -13.68 -11.18 8.63
N THR A 132 -14.07 -10.51 9.71
CA THR A 132 -15.39 -9.87 9.85
C THR A 132 -15.58 -8.75 8.81
N VAL A 133 -14.60 -7.88 8.64
CA VAL A 133 -14.67 -6.77 7.68
C VAL A 133 -14.78 -7.31 6.25
N ASN A 134 -13.98 -8.30 5.88
CA ASN A 134 -14.02 -8.92 4.56
C ASN A 134 -15.38 -9.58 4.28
N MET A 135 -15.96 -10.26 5.28
CA MET A 135 -17.31 -10.84 5.16
C MET A 135 -18.37 -9.76 4.92
N LEU A 136 -18.30 -8.64 5.65
CA LEU A 136 -19.25 -7.53 5.48
C LEU A 136 -19.12 -6.90 4.09
N PHE A 137 -17.90 -6.66 3.59
CA PHE A 137 -17.70 -6.16 2.24
C PHE A 137 -18.23 -7.13 1.19
N TYR A 138 -17.98 -8.42 1.34
CA TYR A 138 -18.53 -9.44 0.43
C TYR A 138 -20.05 -9.41 0.40
N GLN A 139 -20.72 -9.29 1.54
CA GLN A 139 -22.17 -9.16 1.60
C GLN A 139 -22.69 -7.89 0.91
N LEU A 140 -22.01 -6.75 1.11
CA LEU A 140 -22.34 -5.51 0.44
C LEU A 140 -22.18 -5.61 -1.08
N ASP A 141 -21.14 -6.26 -1.57
CA ASP A 141 -20.91 -6.49 -2.99
C ASP A 141 -22.02 -7.35 -3.62
N LEU A 142 -22.48 -8.40 -2.91
CA LEU A 142 -23.61 -9.20 -3.35
C LEU A 142 -24.90 -8.38 -3.47
N ILE A 143 -25.22 -7.57 -2.46
CA ILE A 143 -26.39 -6.69 -2.47
C ILE A 143 -26.30 -5.69 -3.63
N THR A 144 -25.15 -5.10 -3.84
CA THR A 144 -24.93 -4.12 -4.92
C THR A 144 -25.07 -4.76 -6.29
N ALA A 145 -24.63 -6.00 -6.47
CA ALA A 145 -24.75 -6.73 -7.73
C ALA A 145 -26.22 -7.09 -8.10
N GLU A 146 -27.13 -7.15 -7.10
CA GLU A 146 -28.56 -7.42 -7.30
C GLU A 146 -29.39 -6.16 -7.62
N LEU A 147 -28.82 -4.99 -7.43
CA LEU A 147 -29.47 -3.70 -7.74
C LEU A 147 -29.30 -3.33 -9.22
#